data_46565575d1ca03be914343d0e953cca0
#
_entry.id   46565575d1ca03be914343d0e953cca0
#
_cell.length_a   1.000
_cell.length_b   1.000
_cell.length_c   1.000
_cell.angle_alpha   90.00
_cell.angle_beta   90.00
_cell.angle_gamma   90.00
#
_symmetry.space_group_name_H-M   'P 1'
#
loop_
_entity.id
_entity.type
_entity.pdbx_description
1 polymer ?
#
loop_
_entity_poly.entity_id
_entity_poly.type
_entity_poly.pdbx_seq_one_letter_code
_entity_poly.pdbx_strand_id
1 'polypeptide(L)'
;MLRGTACRDAVSECGDVAGMITSKCKNKMSRIKLNGMEFYAFHGCFSEERAIGTHFRLDVSFETDTKKAQQTDNIADTVSYLDVYQVVKREMGVPSHLLEHVGERICSALLSGFPAMESVTVRVSKLNPPLGGQLESVTVEVTKDRIR
;
A
#
# COMPACT_ATOMS: atom_id res chain seq x y z
N MET A 1 -55.26 27.25 24.94
CA MET A 1 -56.17 26.22 24.45
C MET A 1 -55.45 25.31 23.51
N LEU A 2 -55.50 24.03 23.86
CA LEU A 2 -55.34 22.80 23.05
C LEU A 2 -53.93 22.43 22.63
N ARG A 3 -53.32 21.54 23.31
CA ARG A 3 -53.23 20.06 23.28
C ARG A 3 -52.58 19.61 21.99
N GLY A 4 -51.45 19.03 22.01
CA GLY A 4 -51.08 17.75 22.59
C GLY A 4 -51.04 16.74 21.48
N THR A 5 -49.96 16.10 21.29
CA THR A 5 -49.94 14.64 21.21
C THR A 5 -48.50 14.16 21.00
N ALA A 6 -48.06 13.43 21.98
CA ALA A 6 -46.89 12.57 21.91
C ALA A 6 -47.10 11.49 20.87
N CYS A 7 -46.09 11.22 20.06
CA CYS A 7 -45.97 9.92 19.39
C CYS A 7 -45.01 9.05 20.20
N ARG A 8 -45.65 8.05 20.78
CA ARG A 8 -45.02 6.95 21.51
C ARG A 8 -44.35 6.00 20.54
N ASP A 9 -43.22 5.54 20.99
CA ASP A 9 -42.68 4.20 20.91
C ASP A 9 -43.27 3.23 19.87
N ALA A 10 -42.42 2.85 18.93
CA ALA A 10 -42.53 1.56 18.31
C ALA A 10 -41.19 0.83 18.51
N VAL A 11 -41.08 0.16 19.64
CA VAL A 11 -40.14 -0.93 19.85
C VAL A 11 -40.68 -2.08 19.01
N SER A 12 -40.05 -2.39 17.89
CA SER A 12 -40.24 -3.67 17.24
C SER A 12 -39.04 -4.52 17.55
N GLU A 13 -39.29 -5.48 18.42
CA GLU A 13 -38.45 -6.64 18.64
C GLU A 13 -38.24 -7.34 17.30
N CYS A 14 -37.02 -7.35 16.79
CA CYS A 14 -36.60 -8.31 15.80
C CYS A 14 -35.88 -9.43 16.49
N GLY A 15 -36.55 -10.58 16.41
CA GLY A 15 -36.12 -11.83 16.99
C GLY A 15 -34.73 -12.28 16.52
N ASP A 16 -34.09 -12.98 17.44
CA ASP A 16 -32.89 -13.76 17.29
C ASP A 16 -32.93 -14.65 16.05
N VAL A 17 -32.09 -14.35 15.08
CA VAL A 17 -31.62 -15.37 14.15
C VAL A 17 -30.15 -15.55 14.43
N ALA A 18 -29.85 -16.59 15.18
CA ALA A 18 -28.51 -17.10 15.33
C ALA A 18 -27.96 -17.54 13.97
N GLY A 19 -27.37 -16.66 13.25
CA GLY A 19 -26.58 -16.90 12.07
C GLY A 19 -25.21 -16.32 12.33
N MET A 20 -24.24 -17.18 12.64
CA MET A 20 -22.83 -16.84 12.72
C MET A 20 -22.40 -16.20 11.41
N ILE A 21 -22.48 -14.88 11.32
CA ILE A 21 -21.62 -14.10 10.47
C ILE A 21 -20.75 -13.31 11.44
N THR A 22 -19.60 -13.88 11.78
CA THR A 22 -18.49 -13.08 12.30
C THR A 22 -18.03 -12.16 11.16
N SER A 23 -18.76 -11.11 10.92
CA SER A 23 -18.23 -9.97 10.27
C SER A 23 -17.15 -9.46 11.23
N LYS A 24 -15.89 -9.88 10.99
CA LYS A 24 -14.74 -9.16 11.50
C LYS A 24 -15.00 -7.72 11.16
N CYS A 25 -15.31 -6.89 12.15
CA CYS A 25 -15.20 -5.45 12.01
C CYS A 25 -13.78 -5.22 11.49
N LYS A 26 -13.64 -5.06 10.18
CA LYS A 26 -12.39 -4.59 9.59
C LYS A 26 -12.17 -3.26 10.25
N ASN A 27 -11.24 -3.20 11.20
CA ASN A 27 -10.74 -1.94 11.71
C ASN A 27 -10.53 -1.07 10.48
N LYS A 28 -11.15 0.09 10.48
CA LYS A 28 -11.14 0.98 9.32
C LYS A 28 -9.71 1.51 9.16
N MET A 29 -8.92 0.76 8.40
CA MET A 29 -7.55 1.09 8.08
C MET A 29 -7.54 2.22 7.06
N SER A 30 -6.60 3.13 7.18
CA SER A 30 -6.34 4.11 6.14
C SER A 30 -5.33 3.57 5.15
N ARG A 31 -5.48 3.97 3.90
CA ARG A 31 -4.53 3.62 2.84
C ARG A 31 -3.76 4.87 2.43
N ILE A 32 -2.45 4.80 2.55
CA ILE A 32 -1.52 5.85 2.11
C ILE A 32 -0.85 5.39 0.82
N LYS A 33 -0.73 6.30 -0.14
CA LYS A 33 -0.16 6.01 -1.46
C LYS A 33 0.94 7.02 -1.80
N LEU A 34 2.09 6.52 -2.21
CA LEU A 34 3.15 7.29 -2.86
C LEU A 34 3.10 6.95 -4.35
N ASN A 35 2.74 7.90 -5.18
CA ASN A 35 2.51 7.66 -6.60
C ASN A 35 3.59 8.36 -7.45
N GLY A 36 4.01 7.69 -8.52
CA GLY A 36 4.88 8.27 -9.53
C GLY A 36 6.30 8.56 -9.07
N MET A 37 6.85 7.79 -8.14
CA MET A 37 8.26 7.89 -7.77
C MET A 37 9.14 7.47 -8.94
N GLU A 38 10.06 8.32 -9.35
CA GLU A 38 10.95 8.04 -10.48
C GLU A 38 12.36 7.73 -9.99
N PHE A 39 12.92 6.65 -10.53
CA PHE A 39 14.29 6.20 -10.24
C PHE A 39 15.00 5.82 -11.51
N TYR A 40 16.30 6.09 -11.56
CA TYR A 40 17.22 5.48 -12.51
C TYR A 40 17.90 4.31 -11.81
N ALA A 41 17.75 3.11 -12.35
CA ALA A 41 18.22 1.89 -11.68
C ALA A 41 18.73 0.85 -12.68
N PHE A 42 19.38 -0.18 -12.15
CA PHE A 42 20.13 -1.18 -12.92
C PHE A 42 19.51 -2.57 -12.76
N HIS A 43 18.20 -2.67 -13.01
CA HIS A 43 17.46 -3.92 -12.96
C HIS A 43 17.22 -4.46 -14.36
N GLY A 44 17.41 -5.76 -14.54
CA GLY A 44 17.10 -6.46 -15.79
C GLY A 44 17.84 -7.79 -15.92
N CYS A 45 17.32 -8.66 -16.77
CA CYS A 45 17.90 -9.98 -17.04
C CYS A 45 19.15 -9.90 -17.90
N PHE A 46 19.21 -8.93 -18.82
CA PHE A 46 20.36 -8.75 -19.70
C PHE A 46 21.48 -7.96 -19.03
N SER A 47 22.73 -8.34 -19.33
CA SER A 47 23.92 -7.69 -18.78
C SER A 47 24.00 -6.21 -19.18
N GLU A 48 23.57 -5.88 -20.38
CA GLU A 48 23.54 -4.52 -20.91
C GLU A 48 22.59 -3.61 -20.12
N GLU A 49 21.43 -4.12 -19.74
CA GLU A 49 20.46 -3.40 -18.94
C GLU A 49 21.01 -3.07 -17.55
N ARG A 50 21.75 -3.99 -16.95
CA ARG A 50 22.40 -3.77 -15.65
C ARG A 50 23.63 -2.87 -15.72
N ALA A 51 24.28 -2.81 -16.89
CA ALA A 51 25.45 -1.94 -17.10
C ALA A 51 25.04 -0.50 -17.40
N ILE A 52 23.99 -0.30 -18.23
CA ILE A 52 23.55 1.01 -18.70
C ILE A 52 22.52 1.62 -17.75
N GLY A 53 21.62 0.79 -17.20
CA GLY A 53 20.47 1.22 -16.40
C GLY A 53 19.29 1.72 -17.24
N THR A 54 18.18 1.99 -16.58
CA THR A 54 16.99 2.56 -17.21
C THR A 54 16.11 3.28 -16.18
N HIS A 55 15.10 3.99 -16.68
CA HIS A 55 14.12 4.66 -15.85
C HIS A 55 13.03 3.71 -15.38
N PHE A 56 12.73 3.80 -14.10
CA PHE A 56 11.63 3.11 -13.44
C PHE A 56 10.69 4.10 -12.79
N ARG A 57 9.40 3.77 -12.78
CA ARG A 57 8.38 4.46 -12.01
C ARG A 57 7.79 3.49 -11.00
N LEU A 58 7.68 3.94 -9.76
CA LEU A 58 7.14 3.13 -8.67
C LEU A 58 5.94 3.81 -8.03
N ASP A 59 4.97 2.99 -7.71
CA ASP A 59 3.86 3.36 -6.83
C ASP A 59 3.86 2.41 -5.63
N VAL A 60 3.76 2.97 -4.44
CA VAL A 60 3.65 2.21 -3.19
C VAL A 60 2.35 2.59 -2.51
N SER A 61 1.60 1.59 -2.10
CA SER A 61 0.37 1.75 -1.34
C SER A 61 0.43 0.85 -0.10
N PHE A 62 0.11 1.38 1.06
CA PHE A 62 0.10 0.60 2.29
C PHE A 62 -1.08 0.95 3.18
N GLU A 63 -1.50 -0.02 3.98
CA GLU A 63 -2.58 0.12 4.96
C GLU A 63 -2.01 0.22 6.37
N THR A 64 -2.50 1.20 7.12
CA THR A 64 -2.11 1.46 8.50
C THR A 64 -3.25 2.10 9.28
N ASP A 65 -3.25 1.94 10.61
CA ASP A 65 -4.20 2.63 11.47
C ASP A 65 -3.73 4.08 11.70
N THR A 66 -4.51 5.03 11.19
CA THR A 66 -4.22 6.45 11.34
C THR A 66 -5.17 7.18 12.29
N LYS A 67 -6.02 6.47 13.04
CA LYS A 67 -7.04 7.08 13.91
C LYS A 67 -6.44 8.07 14.89
N LYS A 68 -5.34 7.68 15.53
CA LYS A 68 -4.65 8.55 16.49
C LYS A 68 -4.10 9.80 15.80
N ALA A 69 -3.40 9.64 14.68
CA ALA A 69 -2.86 10.76 13.92
C ALA A 69 -3.94 11.73 13.41
N GLN A 70 -5.12 11.21 13.03
CA GLN A 70 -6.27 12.03 12.62
C GLN A 70 -6.79 12.93 13.75
N GLN A 71 -6.57 12.55 15.01
CA GLN A 71 -7.01 13.32 16.18
C GLN A 71 -5.92 14.24 16.73
N THR A 72 -4.66 13.80 16.69
CA THR A 72 -3.53 14.50 17.34
C THR A 72 -2.78 15.43 16.40
N ASP A 73 -2.93 15.24 15.07
CA ASP A 73 -2.14 15.94 14.05
C ASP A 73 -0.62 15.82 14.29
N ASN A 74 -0.19 14.65 14.78
CA ASN A 74 1.20 14.39 15.12
C ASN A 74 1.78 13.29 14.23
N ILE A 75 2.90 13.57 13.57
CA ILE A 75 3.61 12.63 12.71
C ILE A 75 4.09 11.37 13.45
N ALA A 76 4.34 11.46 14.74
CA ALA A 76 4.75 10.31 15.55
C ALA A 76 3.64 9.25 15.70
N ASP A 77 2.39 9.60 15.41
CA ASP A 77 1.23 8.72 15.51
C ASP A 77 0.86 8.06 14.18
N THR A 78 1.68 8.20 13.14
CA THR A 78 1.48 7.60 11.83
C THR A 78 2.80 7.12 11.22
N VAL A 79 2.72 6.54 10.02
CA VAL A 79 3.91 6.17 9.24
C VAL A 79 4.37 7.37 8.41
N SER A 80 5.62 7.78 8.60
CA SER A 80 6.24 8.84 7.80
C SER A 80 6.47 8.38 6.37
N TYR A 81 5.81 9.00 5.40
CA TYR A 81 6.04 8.70 3.97
C TYR A 81 7.44 9.11 3.49
N LEU A 82 8.11 10.04 4.17
CA LEU A 82 9.51 10.37 3.90
C LEU A 82 10.40 9.16 4.18
N ASP A 83 10.20 8.49 5.30
CA ASP A 83 10.98 7.31 5.67
C ASP A 83 10.66 6.13 4.73
N VAL A 84 9.39 5.99 4.32
CA VAL A 84 8.99 5.02 3.28
C VAL A 84 9.74 5.27 1.97
N TYR A 85 9.80 6.52 1.52
CA TYR A 85 10.54 6.89 0.32
C TYR A 85 12.04 6.52 0.42
N GLN A 86 12.67 6.76 1.58
CA GLN A 86 14.08 6.43 1.78
C GLN A 86 14.34 4.92 1.72
N VAL A 87 13.44 4.11 2.27
CA VAL A 87 13.53 2.65 2.16
C VAL A 87 13.41 2.22 0.70
N VAL A 88 12.42 2.72 -0.02
CA VAL A 88 12.24 2.41 -1.46
C VAL A 88 13.47 2.80 -2.26
N LYS A 89 14.00 4.01 -2.05
CA LYS A 89 15.20 4.49 -2.72
C LYS A 89 16.42 3.59 -2.47
N ARG A 90 16.61 3.15 -1.24
CA ARG A 90 17.70 2.23 -0.88
C ARG A 90 17.57 0.89 -1.61
N GLU A 91 16.37 0.30 -1.61
CA GLU A 91 16.12 -0.97 -2.28
C GLU A 91 16.24 -0.88 -3.79
N MET A 92 15.84 0.24 -4.39
CA MET A 92 16.02 0.49 -5.83
C MET A 92 17.48 0.63 -6.23
N GLY A 93 18.35 1.02 -5.33
CA GLY A 93 19.79 1.11 -5.56
C GLY A 93 20.51 -0.25 -5.66
N VAL A 94 19.86 -1.34 -5.26
CA VAL A 94 20.44 -2.69 -5.34
C VAL A 94 19.99 -3.39 -6.61
N PRO A 95 20.88 -3.69 -7.58
CA PRO A 95 20.51 -4.34 -8.84
C PRO A 95 19.84 -5.70 -8.63
N SER A 96 18.89 -6.00 -9.48
CA SER A 96 18.17 -7.29 -9.52
C SER A 96 17.88 -7.71 -10.96
N HIS A 97 17.76 -9.01 -11.19
CA HIS A 97 17.42 -9.55 -12.51
C HIS A 97 15.93 -9.40 -12.84
N LEU A 98 15.06 -9.59 -11.85
CA LEU A 98 13.61 -9.61 -12.01
C LEU A 98 12.95 -8.48 -11.26
N LEU A 99 11.94 -7.85 -11.87
CA LEU A 99 11.14 -6.80 -11.23
C LEU A 99 10.28 -7.35 -10.09
N GLU A 100 9.85 -8.60 -10.21
CA GLU A 100 9.13 -9.34 -9.16
C GLU A 100 9.98 -9.42 -7.89
N HIS A 101 11.27 -9.68 -8.02
CA HIS A 101 12.21 -9.73 -6.90
C HIS A 101 12.40 -8.34 -6.27
N VAL A 102 12.48 -7.29 -7.08
CA VAL A 102 12.54 -5.89 -6.60
C VAL A 102 11.29 -5.57 -5.78
N GLY A 103 10.09 -5.88 -6.31
CA GLY A 103 8.82 -5.65 -5.64
C GLY A 103 8.72 -6.39 -4.30
N GLU A 104 9.06 -7.67 -4.27
CA GLU A 104 9.08 -8.48 -3.05
C GLU A 104 10.05 -7.93 -2.00
N ARG A 105 11.26 -7.55 -2.41
CA ARG A 105 12.27 -7.00 -1.52
C ARG A 105 11.84 -5.67 -0.90
N ILE A 106 11.21 -4.79 -1.68
CA ILE A 106 10.64 -3.52 -1.18
C ILE A 106 9.50 -3.80 -0.20
N CYS A 107 8.57 -4.69 -0.53
CA CYS A 107 7.47 -5.07 0.38
C CYS A 107 8.00 -5.60 1.71
N SER A 108 8.98 -6.50 1.67
CA SER A 108 9.59 -7.09 2.86
C SER A 108 10.32 -6.05 3.71
N ALA A 109 11.08 -5.14 3.08
CA ALA A 109 11.78 -4.06 3.77
C ALA A 109 10.81 -3.09 4.46
N LEU A 110 9.72 -2.74 3.80
CA LEU A 110 8.69 -1.86 4.36
C LEU A 110 7.95 -2.51 5.53
N LEU A 111 7.50 -3.75 5.40
CA LEU A 111 6.82 -4.45 6.50
C LEU A 111 7.75 -4.68 7.69
N SER A 112 9.04 -4.93 7.46
CA SER A 112 10.02 -5.09 8.54
C SER A 112 10.37 -3.78 9.22
N GLY A 113 10.49 -2.69 8.45
CA GLY A 113 10.86 -1.37 8.96
C GLY A 113 9.72 -0.61 9.65
N PHE A 114 8.47 -0.92 9.31
CA PHE A 114 7.30 -0.22 9.82
C PHE A 114 6.27 -1.19 10.42
N PRO A 115 6.35 -1.47 11.73
CA PRO A 115 5.43 -2.41 12.39
C PRO A 115 3.95 -2.03 12.29
N ALA A 116 3.65 -0.73 12.09
CA ALA A 116 2.29 -0.23 11.93
C ALA A 116 1.66 -0.52 10.56
N MET A 117 2.45 -0.95 9.56
CA MET A 117 1.93 -1.35 8.26
C MET A 117 1.34 -2.77 8.33
N GLU A 118 0.10 -2.93 7.89
CA GLU A 118 -0.59 -4.22 7.84
C GLU A 118 -0.50 -4.89 6.46
N SER A 119 -0.51 -4.08 5.42
CA SER A 119 -0.44 -4.52 4.03
C SER A 119 0.34 -3.53 3.19
N VAL A 120 1.12 -4.00 2.25
CA VAL A 120 1.88 -3.17 1.30
C VAL A 120 1.70 -3.71 -0.11
N THR A 121 1.40 -2.83 -1.03
CA THR A 121 1.38 -3.11 -2.47
C THR A 121 2.41 -2.22 -3.15
N VAL A 122 3.29 -2.81 -3.91
CA VAL A 122 4.34 -2.13 -4.69
C VAL A 122 4.13 -2.41 -6.17
N ARG A 123 4.08 -1.37 -6.97
CA ARG A 123 4.04 -1.45 -8.44
C ARG A 123 5.37 -0.94 -8.97
N VAL A 124 6.10 -1.78 -9.67
CA VAL A 124 7.37 -1.45 -10.31
C VAL A 124 7.16 -1.41 -11.81
N SER A 125 7.27 -0.25 -12.41
CA SER A 125 7.09 -0.03 -13.86
C SER A 125 8.44 0.27 -14.50
N LYS A 126 8.85 -0.56 -15.43
CA LYS A 126 10.01 -0.31 -16.30
C LYS A 126 9.55 0.47 -17.51
N LEU A 127 10.09 1.66 -17.71
CA LEU A 127 9.72 2.55 -18.81
C LEU A 127 10.48 2.16 -20.08
N ASN A 128 9.79 2.22 -21.23
CA ASN A 128 10.35 1.94 -22.56
C ASN A 128 11.21 0.66 -22.61
N PRO A 129 10.68 -0.52 -22.23
CA PRO A 129 11.45 -1.74 -22.23
C PRO A 129 11.82 -2.13 -23.67
N PRO A 130 13.04 -2.66 -23.91
CA PRO A 130 13.53 -3.00 -25.26
C PRO A 130 12.95 -4.34 -25.74
N LEU A 131 11.67 -4.37 -26.10
CA LEU A 131 10.96 -5.59 -26.53
C LEU A 131 10.79 -5.72 -28.08
N GLY A 132 11.45 -4.84 -28.84
CA GLY A 132 11.34 -4.85 -30.31
C GLY A 132 10.08 -4.19 -30.87
N GLY A 133 9.27 -3.55 -30.03
CA GLY A 133 8.07 -2.79 -30.39
C GLY A 133 7.89 -1.59 -29.48
N GLN A 134 6.93 -0.71 -29.79
CA GLN A 134 6.62 0.41 -28.92
C GLN A 134 5.72 -0.03 -27.77
N LEU A 135 6.19 0.19 -26.55
CA LEU A 135 5.50 -0.09 -25.32
C LEU A 135 5.85 1.01 -24.30
N GLU A 136 4.86 1.60 -23.67
CA GLU A 136 5.09 2.65 -22.67
C GLU A 136 5.85 2.09 -21.45
N SER A 137 5.37 1.00 -20.90
CA SER A 137 5.98 0.37 -19.73
C SER A 137 5.54 -1.07 -19.56
N VAL A 138 6.35 -1.82 -18.81
CA VAL A 138 5.95 -3.09 -18.20
C VAL A 138 5.86 -2.89 -16.69
N THR A 139 4.75 -3.25 -16.09
CA THR A 139 4.49 -3.08 -14.66
C THR A 139 4.29 -4.43 -13.99
N VAL A 140 5.02 -4.66 -12.92
CA VAL A 140 4.82 -5.77 -11.99
C VAL A 140 4.23 -5.21 -10.71
N GLU A 141 3.15 -5.81 -10.22
CA GLU A 141 2.51 -5.46 -8.95
C GLU A 141 2.66 -6.61 -7.96
N VAL A 142 3.22 -6.31 -6.80
CA VAL A 142 3.41 -7.27 -5.70
C VAL A 142 2.69 -6.75 -4.46
N THR A 143 1.87 -7.59 -3.87
CA THR A 143 1.18 -7.30 -2.60
C THR A 143 1.63 -8.27 -1.54
N LYS A 144 1.90 -7.76 -0.34
CA LYS A 144 2.29 -8.55 0.81
C LYS A 144 1.57 -8.06 2.06
N ASP A 145 0.99 -9.00 2.78
CA ASP A 145 0.33 -8.75 4.05
C ASP A 145 1.24 -9.13 5.22
N ARG A 146 1.05 -8.47 6.36
CA ARG A 146 1.74 -8.84 7.60
C ARG A 146 1.18 -10.17 8.10
N ILE A 147 2.05 -11.15 8.25
CA ILE A 147 1.71 -12.41 8.90
C ILE A 147 1.63 -12.14 10.41
N ARG A 148 0.47 -12.44 10.98
CA ARG A 148 0.22 -12.38 12.43
C ARG A 148 0.50 -13.72 13.08
#